data_f15ba39133fbbde5a7c5f27bc131c242
#
_entry.id   f15ba39133fbbde5a7c5f27bc131c242
#
_cell.length_a   1.000
_cell.length_b   1.000
_cell.length_c   1.000
_cell.angle_alpha   90.00
_cell.angle_beta   90.00
_cell.angle_gamma   90.00
#
_symmetry.space_group_name_H-M   'P 1'
#
loop_
_entity.id
_entity.type
_entity.pdbx_description
1 polymer ?
#
loop_
_entity_poly.entity_id
_entity_poly.type
_entity_poly.pdbx_seq_one_letter_code
_entity_poly.pdbx_strand_id
1 'polypeptide(L)'
;HMQGSPKTMQENPVYNGIIKEIKDFFSQQIKKAKQAGIKGIIIDPGIGFGKTTEHNLQILKNLNDFKELKCPILVGPSRKSFIGGITGLPVNERLEGTIAAISIAIMNGANIVRVHDVKECKRAAMVADAVKNSQKNYKYNPDKTS
;
A
#
# COMPACT_ATOMS: atom_id res chain seq x y z
N HIS A 1 2.99 -8.76 -5.16
CA HIS A 1 3.19 -8.85 -6.62
C HIS A 1 4.50 -8.18 -7.05
N MET A 2 5.22 -8.87 -7.92
CA MET A 2 6.45 -8.37 -8.54
C MET A 2 6.52 -8.93 -9.97
N GLN A 3 6.93 -8.11 -10.93
CA GLN A 3 7.25 -8.58 -12.29
C GLN A 3 8.75 -8.97 -12.33
N GLY A 4 9.08 -10.10 -12.95
CA GLY A 4 10.45 -10.61 -12.98
C GLY A 4 10.94 -11.21 -11.65
N SER A 5 12.23 -11.17 -11.43
CA SER A 5 12.91 -11.63 -10.20
C SER A 5 13.48 -10.45 -9.41
N PRO A 6 13.83 -10.61 -8.12
CA PRO A 6 14.44 -9.52 -7.34
C PRO A 6 15.69 -8.88 -7.98
N LYS A 7 16.41 -9.63 -8.81
CA LYS A 7 17.62 -9.14 -9.50
C LYS A 7 17.32 -8.34 -10.76
N THR A 8 16.21 -8.67 -11.46
CA THR A 8 15.87 -8.09 -12.78
C THR A 8 14.62 -7.22 -12.75
N MET A 9 13.89 -7.17 -11.65
CA MET A 9 12.58 -6.49 -11.55
C MET A 9 12.60 -4.99 -11.88
N GLN A 10 13.74 -4.32 -11.78
CA GLN A 10 13.87 -2.89 -12.07
C GLN A 10 14.34 -2.61 -13.52
N GLU A 11 14.63 -3.66 -14.30
CA GLU A 11 15.03 -3.54 -15.69
C GLU A 11 13.78 -3.37 -16.57
N ASN A 12 13.42 -2.12 -16.87
CA ASN A 12 12.29 -1.73 -17.72
C ASN A 12 10.95 -2.43 -17.41
N PRO A 13 10.37 -2.26 -16.22
CA PRO A 13 9.06 -2.86 -15.92
C PRO A 13 7.99 -2.26 -16.82
N VAL A 14 7.35 -3.09 -17.65
CA VAL A 14 6.30 -2.70 -18.59
C VAL A 14 4.97 -3.31 -18.17
N TYR A 15 3.93 -2.49 -18.10
CA TYR A 15 2.55 -2.89 -17.82
C TYR A 15 1.59 -2.28 -18.84
N ASN A 16 0.69 -3.08 -19.38
CA ASN A 16 -0.39 -2.65 -20.29
C ASN A 16 -1.71 -2.40 -19.53
N GLY A 17 -1.60 -1.93 -18.28
CA GLY A 17 -2.71 -1.75 -17.37
C GLY A 17 -2.41 -2.37 -16.01
N ILE A 18 -1.52 -1.71 -15.25
CA ILE A 18 -0.93 -2.25 -14.03
C ILE A 18 -1.96 -2.76 -13.02
N ILE A 19 -3.08 -2.06 -12.83
CA ILE A 19 -4.12 -2.45 -11.86
C ILE A 19 -4.78 -3.76 -12.31
N LYS A 20 -5.13 -3.87 -13.59
CA LYS A 20 -5.75 -5.07 -14.15
C LYS A 20 -4.80 -6.26 -14.05
N GLU A 21 -3.54 -6.10 -14.47
CA GLU A 21 -2.56 -7.19 -14.45
C GLU A 21 -2.30 -7.72 -13.03
N ILE A 22 -2.19 -6.83 -12.04
CA ILE A 22 -2.03 -7.23 -10.63
C ILE A 22 -3.30 -7.93 -10.11
N LYS A 23 -4.50 -7.46 -10.48
CA LYS A 23 -5.77 -8.13 -10.11
C LYS A 23 -5.86 -9.53 -10.70
N ASP A 24 -5.53 -9.68 -11.97
CA ASP A 24 -5.55 -10.98 -12.66
C ASP A 24 -4.56 -11.95 -12.01
N PHE A 25 -3.34 -11.49 -11.70
CA PHE A 25 -2.35 -12.27 -10.97
C PHE A 25 -2.89 -12.72 -9.60
N PHE A 26 -3.42 -11.80 -8.79
CA PHE A 26 -3.95 -12.14 -7.48
C PHE A 26 -5.13 -13.11 -7.56
N SER A 27 -6.03 -12.92 -8.51
CA SER A 27 -7.17 -13.82 -8.69
C SER A 27 -6.72 -15.27 -8.89
N GLN A 28 -5.68 -15.47 -9.70
CA GLN A 28 -5.08 -16.80 -9.92
C GLN A 28 -4.41 -17.34 -8.65
N GLN A 29 -3.61 -16.52 -7.95
CA GLN A 29 -2.90 -16.95 -6.74
C GLN A 29 -3.87 -17.25 -5.58
N ILE A 30 -4.90 -16.43 -5.40
CA ILE A 30 -5.94 -16.65 -4.39
C ILE A 30 -6.67 -17.96 -4.65
N LYS A 31 -7.01 -18.25 -5.92
CA LYS A 31 -7.64 -19.53 -6.30
C LYS A 31 -6.75 -20.72 -5.94
N LYS A 32 -5.47 -20.67 -6.30
CA LYS A 32 -4.50 -21.73 -5.96
C LYS A 32 -4.35 -21.91 -4.44
N ALA A 33 -4.22 -20.81 -3.69
CA ALA A 33 -4.09 -20.85 -2.23
C ALA A 33 -5.33 -21.48 -1.57
N LYS A 34 -6.54 -21.10 -2.00
CA LYS A 34 -7.79 -21.69 -1.50
C LYS A 34 -7.90 -23.18 -1.82
N GLN A 35 -7.51 -23.61 -3.02
CA GLN A 35 -7.47 -25.01 -3.41
C GLN A 35 -6.51 -25.83 -2.54
N ALA A 36 -5.41 -25.20 -2.08
CA ALA A 36 -4.45 -25.80 -1.14
C ALA A 36 -4.91 -25.71 0.35
N GLY A 37 -6.15 -25.27 0.63
CA GLY A 37 -6.72 -25.20 1.97
C GLY A 37 -6.31 -23.98 2.80
N ILE A 38 -5.64 -22.99 2.20
CA ILE A 38 -5.24 -21.74 2.89
C ILE A 38 -6.47 -20.86 3.09
N LYS A 39 -6.79 -20.53 4.34
CA LYS A 39 -7.97 -19.73 4.71
C LYS A 39 -7.67 -18.23 4.86
N GLY A 40 -6.51 -17.87 5.43
CA GLY A 40 -6.09 -16.48 5.65
C GLY A 40 -5.17 -16.00 4.55
N ILE A 41 -5.64 -15.09 3.69
CA ILE A 41 -4.87 -14.55 2.56
C ILE A 41 -4.84 -13.03 2.68
N ILE A 42 -3.65 -12.45 2.63
CA ILE A 42 -3.40 -11.01 2.52
C ILE A 42 -2.73 -10.77 1.17
N ILE A 43 -3.15 -9.72 0.46
CA ILE A 43 -2.55 -9.35 -0.83
C ILE A 43 -1.68 -8.10 -0.67
N ASP A 44 -0.51 -8.10 -1.33
CA ASP A 44 0.41 -6.95 -1.39
C ASP A 44 0.71 -6.63 -2.85
N PRO A 45 0.25 -5.48 -3.39
CA PRO A 45 0.50 -5.10 -4.78
C PRO A 45 1.97 -4.84 -5.11
N GLY A 46 2.85 -4.81 -4.11
CA GLY A 46 4.30 -4.73 -4.30
C GLY A 46 4.77 -3.34 -4.71
N ILE A 47 4.39 -2.32 -3.94
CA ILE A 47 4.95 -0.96 -4.10
C ILE A 47 6.48 -1.02 -4.10
N GLY A 48 7.13 -0.44 -5.12
CA GLY A 48 8.59 -0.39 -5.27
C GLY A 48 9.24 -1.68 -5.77
N PHE A 49 8.48 -2.72 -6.12
CA PHE A 49 9.02 -3.97 -6.66
C PHE A 49 8.63 -4.11 -8.14
N GLY A 50 9.61 -3.97 -9.05
CA GLY A 50 9.39 -4.06 -10.49
C GLY A 50 8.38 -3.01 -11.01
N LYS A 51 8.53 -1.77 -10.55
CA LYS A 51 7.58 -0.69 -10.84
C LYS A 51 8.28 0.65 -10.95
N THR A 52 7.88 1.46 -11.92
CA THR A 52 8.29 2.86 -12.04
C THR A 52 7.63 3.71 -10.96
N THR A 53 8.06 4.97 -10.81
CA THR A 53 7.37 5.94 -9.93
C THR A 53 5.91 6.06 -10.30
N GLU A 54 5.59 6.23 -11.58
CA GLU A 54 4.20 6.36 -12.07
C GLU A 54 3.36 5.12 -11.72
N HIS A 55 3.90 3.92 -11.92
CA HIS A 55 3.23 2.67 -11.55
C HIS A 55 2.88 2.62 -10.06
N ASN A 56 3.78 3.07 -9.18
CA ASN A 56 3.53 3.11 -7.74
C ASN A 56 2.42 4.11 -7.37
N LEU A 57 2.40 5.27 -8.03
CA LEU A 57 1.35 6.28 -7.83
C LEU A 57 -0.01 5.78 -8.29
N GLN A 58 -0.07 5.12 -9.46
CA GLN A 58 -1.31 4.50 -9.96
C GLN A 58 -1.85 3.44 -9.00
N ILE A 59 -1.00 2.59 -8.42
CA ILE A 59 -1.40 1.59 -7.44
C ILE A 59 -1.97 2.27 -6.19
N LEU A 60 -1.28 3.26 -5.61
CA LEU A 60 -1.74 3.97 -4.43
C LEU A 60 -3.08 4.67 -4.66
N LYS A 61 -3.26 5.27 -5.84
CA LYS A 61 -4.49 5.95 -6.24
C LYS A 61 -5.67 4.97 -6.35
N ASN A 62 -5.44 3.78 -6.89
CA ASN A 62 -6.49 2.82 -7.27
C ASN A 62 -6.54 1.59 -6.35
N LEU A 63 -6.05 1.68 -5.09
CA LEU A 63 -6.09 0.56 -4.14
C LEU A 63 -7.49 0.01 -3.90
N ASN A 64 -8.52 0.86 -4.01
CA ASN A 64 -9.91 0.44 -3.85
C ASN A 64 -10.32 -0.66 -4.85
N ASP A 65 -9.72 -0.72 -6.03
CA ASP A 65 -10.06 -1.70 -7.07
C ASP A 65 -9.68 -3.13 -6.64
N PHE A 66 -8.72 -3.28 -5.73
CA PHE A 66 -8.34 -4.59 -5.20
C PHE A 66 -9.33 -5.15 -4.17
N LYS A 67 -10.28 -4.34 -3.65
CA LYS A 67 -11.30 -4.79 -2.69
C LYS A 67 -12.22 -5.86 -3.28
N GLU A 68 -12.41 -5.88 -4.60
CA GLU A 68 -13.18 -6.92 -5.30
C GLU A 68 -12.65 -8.33 -5.02
N LEU A 69 -11.35 -8.46 -4.70
CA LEU A 69 -10.71 -9.75 -4.39
C LEU A 69 -11.05 -10.28 -2.99
N LYS A 70 -11.74 -9.48 -2.16
CA LYS A 70 -12.20 -9.84 -0.80
C LYS A 70 -11.08 -10.35 0.11
N CYS A 71 -9.88 -9.82 -0.06
CA CYS A 71 -8.71 -10.06 0.78
C CYS A 71 -8.25 -8.74 1.41
N PRO A 72 -7.74 -8.75 2.65
CA PRO A 72 -7.05 -7.60 3.22
C PRO A 72 -5.88 -7.16 2.33
N ILE A 73 -5.72 -5.83 2.18
CA ILE A 73 -4.68 -5.22 1.35
C ILE A 73 -3.57 -4.71 2.25
N LEU A 74 -2.35 -5.22 2.05
CA LEU A 74 -1.14 -4.72 2.68
C LEU A 74 -0.36 -3.85 1.70
N VAL A 75 0.18 -2.73 2.17
CA VAL A 75 1.11 -1.90 1.39
C VAL A 75 2.34 -1.51 2.22
N GLY A 76 3.51 -1.52 1.59
CA GLY A 76 4.78 -1.14 2.20
C GLY A 76 5.48 -0.02 1.42
N PRO A 77 5.02 1.25 1.49
CA PRO A 77 5.61 2.35 0.74
C PRO A 77 6.82 2.99 1.42
N SER A 78 7.11 2.61 2.67
CA SER A 78 8.05 3.31 3.55
C SER A 78 9.45 3.45 2.96
N ARG A 79 9.92 4.69 2.87
CA ARG A 79 11.25 5.11 2.39
C ARG A 79 11.59 4.68 0.97
N LYS A 80 10.59 4.24 0.18
CA LYS A 80 10.78 3.70 -1.18
C LYS A 80 11.27 4.76 -2.17
N SER A 81 11.92 4.27 -3.24
CA SER A 81 12.56 5.13 -4.25
C SER A 81 11.61 6.10 -4.96
N PHE A 82 10.33 5.72 -5.16
CA PHE A 82 9.35 6.61 -5.76
C PHE A 82 9.13 7.90 -4.95
N ILE A 83 9.21 7.83 -3.59
CA ILE A 83 9.14 9.01 -2.72
C ILE A 83 10.35 9.91 -2.99
N GLY A 84 11.56 9.32 -3.03
CA GLY A 84 12.77 10.08 -3.38
C GLY A 84 12.72 10.67 -4.78
N GLY A 85 12.14 9.95 -5.75
CA GLY A 85 11.97 10.46 -7.12
C GLY A 85 11.04 11.67 -7.22
N ILE A 86 10.07 11.80 -6.29
CA ILE A 86 9.14 12.93 -6.23
C ILE A 86 9.75 14.10 -5.43
N THR A 87 10.38 13.81 -4.30
CA THR A 87 10.83 14.82 -3.34
C THR A 87 12.27 15.28 -3.57
N GLY A 88 13.07 14.52 -4.31
CA GLY A 88 14.51 14.71 -4.43
C GLY A 88 15.31 14.29 -3.21
N LEU A 89 14.66 13.70 -2.18
CA LEU A 89 15.29 13.46 -0.87
C LEU A 89 15.98 12.08 -0.79
N PRO A 90 17.09 11.98 -0.04
CA PRO A 90 17.76 10.73 0.25
C PRO A 90 16.89 9.83 1.16
N VAL A 91 17.25 8.55 1.27
CA VAL A 91 16.40 7.53 1.93
C VAL A 91 16.08 7.82 3.41
N ASN A 92 17.00 8.45 4.13
CA ASN A 92 16.87 8.82 5.55
C ASN A 92 15.95 10.03 5.78
N GLU A 93 15.61 10.79 4.72
CA GLU A 93 14.78 11.99 4.79
C GLU A 93 13.41 11.80 4.12
N ARG A 94 12.91 10.55 4.06
CA ARG A 94 11.63 10.20 3.40
C ARG A 94 10.49 9.92 4.38
N LEU A 95 10.60 10.38 5.64
CA LEU A 95 9.56 10.13 6.65
C LEU A 95 8.24 10.80 6.27
N GLU A 96 8.25 12.08 5.95
CA GLU A 96 7.05 12.86 5.60
C GLU A 96 6.38 12.29 4.34
N GLY A 97 7.17 11.94 3.33
CA GLY A 97 6.67 11.27 2.12
C GLY A 97 6.09 9.88 2.41
N THR A 98 6.68 9.16 3.36
CA THR A 98 6.14 7.88 3.85
C THR A 98 4.78 8.09 4.54
N ILE A 99 4.68 9.07 5.42
CA ILE A 99 3.43 9.42 6.13
C ILE A 99 2.33 9.78 5.13
N ALA A 100 2.64 10.63 4.16
CA ALA A 100 1.70 11.00 3.10
C ALA A 100 1.23 9.76 2.32
N ALA A 101 2.16 8.90 1.90
CA ALA A 101 1.85 7.70 1.12
C ALA A 101 0.98 6.70 1.89
N ILE A 102 1.24 6.45 3.20
CA ILE A 102 0.40 5.55 4.01
C ILE A 102 -0.98 6.15 4.29
N SER A 103 -1.08 7.46 4.52
CA SER A 103 -2.37 8.12 4.73
C SER A 103 -3.26 8.00 3.49
N ILE A 104 -2.71 8.25 2.31
CA ILE A 104 -3.41 8.05 1.02
C ILE A 104 -3.79 6.57 0.84
N ALA A 105 -2.88 5.65 1.16
CA ALA A 105 -3.15 4.22 1.05
C ALA A 105 -4.32 3.77 1.95
N ILE A 106 -4.38 4.24 3.20
CA ILE A 106 -5.46 3.95 4.15
C ILE A 106 -6.79 4.51 3.62
N MET A 107 -6.82 5.75 3.16
CA MET A 107 -8.00 6.35 2.56
C MET A 107 -8.50 5.55 1.36
N ASN A 108 -7.58 5.05 0.53
CA ASN A 108 -7.87 4.26 -0.66
C ASN A 108 -8.02 2.75 -0.40
N GLY A 109 -8.08 2.31 0.86
CA GLY A 109 -8.52 0.95 1.17
C GLY A 109 -7.46 -0.01 1.69
N ALA A 110 -6.23 0.42 1.93
CA ALA A 110 -5.27 -0.41 2.65
C ALA A 110 -5.80 -0.78 4.05
N ASN A 111 -5.57 -2.03 4.44
CA ASN A 111 -5.91 -2.58 5.76
C ASN A 111 -4.67 -2.67 6.64
N ILE A 112 -3.50 -2.86 6.03
CA ILE A 112 -2.23 -3.04 6.72
C ILE A 112 -1.18 -2.16 6.04
N VAL A 113 -0.39 -1.43 6.82
CA VAL A 113 0.76 -0.69 6.33
C VAL A 113 2.04 -1.22 6.98
N ARG A 114 3.06 -1.52 6.17
CA ARG A 114 4.37 -1.95 6.64
C ARG A 114 5.35 -0.80 6.53
N VAL A 115 5.93 -0.39 7.66
CA VAL A 115 6.74 0.82 7.78
C VAL A 115 7.99 0.60 8.62
N HIS A 116 9.01 1.48 8.45
CA HIS A 116 10.20 1.53 9.30
C HIS A 116 9.94 2.38 10.55
N ASP A 117 9.36 3.56 10.38
CA ASP A 117 9.15 4.58 11.42
C ASP A 117 7.78 4.34 12.09
N VAL A 118 7.70 3.30 12.93
CA VAL A 118 6.42 2.77 13.44
C VAL A 118 5.67 3.79 14.27
N LYS A 119 6.35 4.54 15.15
CA LYS A 119 5.74 5.51 16.07
C LYS A 119 5.03 6.63 15.31
N GLU A 120 5.71 7.24 14.37
CA GLU A 120 5.23 8.38 13.56
C GLU A 120 4.13 7.92 12.61
N CYS A 121 4.35 6.81 11.93
CA CYS A 121 3.39 6.23 10.99
C CYS A 121 2.11 5.73 11.69
N LYS A 122 2.20 5.17 12.91
CA LYS A 122 1.02 4.80 13.70
C LYS A 122 0.14 6.00 14.01
N ARG A 123 0.74 7.12 14.42
CA ARG A 123 0.00 8.36 14.71
C ARG A 123 -0.71 8.89 13.46
N ALA A 124 -0.03 8.91 12.33
CA ALA A 124 -0.63 9.30 11.05
C ALA A 124 -1.76 8.35 10.62
N ALA A 125 -1.59 7.03 10.79
CA ALA A 125 -2.62 6.05 10.50
C ALA A 125 -3.87 6.25 11.37
N MET A 126 -3.72 6.56 12.65
CA MET A 126 -4.86 6.86 13.54
C MET A 126 -5.67 8.07 13.04
N VAL A 127 -5.00 9.12 12.55
CA VAL A 127 -5.68 10.29 11.97
C VAL A 127 -6.40 9.92 10.68
N ALA A 128 -5.72 9.21 9.77
CA ALA A 128 -6.31 8.77 8.51
C ALA A 128 -7.54 7.86 8.73
N ASP A 129 -7.48 6.94 9.70
CA ASP A 129 -8.60 6.07 10.06
C ASP A 129 -9.76 6.88 10.68
N ALA A 130 -9.47 7.87 11.52
CA ALA A 130 -10.50 8.75 12.08
C ALA A 130 -11.23 9.53 10.99
N VAL A 131 -10.51 10.10 10.03
CA VAL A 131 -11.09 10.81 8.88
C VAL A 131 -11.94 9.85 8.03
N LYS A 132 -11.39 8.68 7.69
CA LYS A 132 -12.07 7.67 6.87
C LYS A 132 -13.39 7.18 7.49
N ASN A 133 -13.45 7.11 8.82
CA ASN A 133 -14.60 6.61 9.56
C ASN A 133 -15.47 7.73 10.17
N SER A 134 -15.21 9.01 9.86
CA SER A 134 -15.87 10.18 10.48
C SER A 134 -17.40 10.22 10.31
N GLN A 135 -17.95 9.59 9.27
CA GLN A 135 -19.40 9.46 9.08
C GLN A 135 -20.04 8.39 9.99
N LYS A 136 -19.25 7.61 10.74
CA LYS A 136 -19.71 6.54 11.62
C LYS A 136 -19.48 6.88 13.10
N ASN A 137 -19.96 8.06 13.59
CA ASN A 137 -19.89 8.43 15.02
C ASN A 137 -18.48 8.44 15.62
N TYR A 138 -17.57 9.22 15.08
CA TYR A 138 -16.33 9.55 15.78
C TYR A 138 -16.66 10.31 17.06
N LYS A 139 -16.66 9.66 18.22
CA LYS A 139 -16.73 10.31 19.50
C LYS A 139 -15.34 10.86 19.85
N TYR A 140 -15.14 12.14 19.63
CA TYR A 140 -13.97 12.83 20.17
C TYR A 140 -13.96 12.65 21.70
N ASN A 141 -12.89 12.08 22.23
CA ASN A 141 -12.67 11.97 23.67
C ASN A 141 -11.51 12.93 24.03
N PRO A 142 -11.80 14.09 24.62
CA PRO A 142 -10.79 15.08 25.01
C PRO A 142 -9.83 14.58 26.09
N ASP A 143 -10.22 13.57 26.88
CA ASP A 143 -9.45 13.08 28.02
C ASP A 143 -8.27 12.16 27.65
N LYS A 144 -8.04 11.90 26.36
CA LYS A 144 -6.89 11.12 25.87
C LYS A 144 -5.66 11.96 25.51
N THR A 145 -5.65 13.22 25.84
CA THR A 145 -4.57 14.19 25.51
C THR A 145 -3.73 14.63 26.70
N SER A 146 -3.71 13.84 27.78
CA SER A 146 -2.74 14.01 28.88
C SER A 146 -1.62 12.98 28.83
#